data_42bfefc4a1556dd4e6ab2f351222bb78
#
_entry.id   42bfefc4a1556dd4e6ab2f351222bb78
#
_cell.length_a   1.000
_cell.length_b   1.000
_cell.length_c   1.000
_cell.angle_alpha   90.00
_cell.angle_beta   90.00
_cell.angle_gamma   90.00
#
_symmetry.space_group_name_H-M   'P 1'
#
loop_
_entity.id
_entity.type
_entity.pdbx_description
1 polymer ?
#
loop_
_entity_poly.entity_id
_entity_poly.type
_entity_poly.pdbx_seq_one_letter_code
_entity_poly.pdbx_strand_id
1 'polypeptide(L)'
;MAIRKQEFYEGAALHLIARSGRVASIRYDAPFFLFNDRLSVLLKYSTKGRSPWAFTFTKDEQRFLETRASELKTAIALICGADGVAAFTYESYVSVAARRQAAIHVSCYREHGGHYEVNGPDGTLAKKVAPSSWQKMLEE
;
A
#
# COMPACT_ATOMS: atom_id res chain seq x y z
N MET A 1 -7.41 -16.02 21.77
CA MET A 1 -7.09 -15.70 20.37
C MET A 1 -5.98 -14.66 20.31
N ALA A 2 -4.92 -14.94 19.57
CA ALA A 2 -3.79 -14.01 19.48
C ALA A 2 -3.95 -13.06 18.30
N ILE A 3 -3.49 -11.83 18.48
CA ILE A 3 -3.45 -10.86 17.41
C ILE A 3 -2.14 -11.08 16.64
N ARG A 4 -2.22 -11.21 15.34
CA ARG A 4 -1.05 -11.45 14.49
C ARG A 4 -0.34 -10.15 14.14
N LYS A 5 0.94 -10.26 13.72
CA LYS A 5 1.70 -9.09 13.27
C LYS A 5 0.98 -8.33 12.16
N GLN A 6 0.39 -9.07 11.22
CA GLN A 6 -0.38 -8.46 10.13
C GLN A 6 -1.46 -7.53 10.68
N GLU A 7 -2.20 -7.97 11.69
CA GLU A 7 -3.26 -7.18 12.28
C GLU A 7 -2.75 -5.95 13.01
N PHE A 8 -1.59 -6.06 13.66
CA PHE A 8 -0.96 -4.90 14.30
C PHE A 8 -0.61 -3.83 13.27
N TYR A 9 0.06 -4.23 12.18
CA TYR A 9 0.50 -3.27 11.17
C TYR A 9 -0.65 -2.72 10.36
N GLU A 10 -1.58 -3.57 9.93
CA GLU A 10 -2.75 -3.11 9.20
C GLU A 10 -3.63 -2.24 10.10
N GLY A 11 -3.78 -2.62 11.36
CA GLY A 11 -4.53 -1.83 12.33
C GLY A 11 -3.93 -0.45 12.51
N ALA A 12 -2.60 -0.34 12.55
CA ALA A 12 -1.93 0.96 12.63
C ALA A 12 -2.25 1.82 11.41
N ALA A 13 -2.21 1.23 10.21
CA ALA A 13 -2.55 1.96 8.99
C ALA A 13 -4.02 2.42 9.00
N LEU A 14 -4.94 1.55 9.43
CA LEU A 14 -6.35 1.90 9.52
C LEU A 14 -6.56 3.03 10.52
N HIS A 15 -5.85 3.00 11.64
CA HIS A 15 -5.92 4.07 12.63
C HIS A 15 -5.48 5.41 12.04
N LEU A 16 -4.36 5.40 11.32
CA LEU A 16 -3.81 6.61 10.73
C LEU A 16 -4.77 7.25 9.72
N ILE A 17 -5.36 6.45 8.83
CA ILE A 17 -6.27 7.01 7.83
C ILE A 17 -7.61 7.44 8.46
N ALA A 18 -8.05 6.73 9.49
CA ALA A 18 -9.28 7.10 10.20
C ALA A 18 -9.16 8.49 10.82
N ARG A 19 -7.97 8.85 11.30
CA ARG A 19 -7.70 10.16 11.91
C ARG A 19 -7.73 11.30 10.89
N SER A 20 -7.75 11.00 9.61
CA SER A 20 -7.83 12.05 8.58
C SER A 20 -9.18 12.77 8.61
N GLY A 21 -10.19 12.16 9.25
CA GLY A 21 -11.54 12.70 9.30
C GLY A 21 -12.34 12.49 8.01
N ARG A 22 -11.79 11.73 7.06
CA ARG A 22 -12.43 11.52 5.76
C ARG A 22 -12.99 10.12 5.57
N VAL A 23 -12.86 9.26 6.57
CA VAL A 23 -13.36 7.90 6.50
C VAL A 23 -14.78 7.85 7.03
N ALA A 24 -15.73 7.51 6.17
CA ALA A 24 -17.13 7.29 6.54
C ALA A 24 -17.36 5.80 6.83
N SER A 25 -16.69 4.92 6.10
CA SER A 25 -16.82 3.49 6.32
C SER A 25 -15.55 2.76 5.90
N ILE A 26 -15.27 1.65 6.58
CA ILE A 26 -14.21 0.71 6.22
C ILE A 26 -14.83 -0.67 6.21
N ARG A 27 -14.67 -1.38 5.11
CA ARG A 27 -15.17 -2.76 4.98
C ARG A 27 -14.06 -3.66 4.49
N TYR A 28 -13.91 -4.82 5.11
CA TYR A 28 -12.93 -5.80 4.66
C TYR A 28 -13.56 -6.65 3.56
N ASP A 29 -12.95 -6.62 2.40
CA ASP A 29 -13.35 -7.39 1.23
C ASP A 29 -12.09 -8.08 0.73
N ALA A 30 -11.76 -9.20 1.36
CA ALA A 30 -10.47 -9.89 1.23
C ALA A 30 -9.99 -9.99 -0.21
N PRO A 31 -8.72 -9.67 -0.49
CA PRO A 31 -7.69 -9.22 0.44
C PRO A 31 -7.63 -7.70 0.62
N PHE A 32 -8.67 -6.98 0.23
CA PHE A 32 -8.72 -5.53 0.23
C PHE A 32 -9.51 -4.97 1.40
N PHE A 33 -9.15 -3.73 1.76
CA PHE A 33 -10.02 -2.88 2.58
C PHE A 33 -10.69 -1.87 1.66
N LEU A 34 -12.00 -1.73 1.80
CA LEU A 34 -12.78 -0.81 0.99
C LEU A 34 -13.18 0.39 1.84
N PHE A 35 -12.73 1.58 1.42
CA PHE A 35 -12.98 2.82 2.13
C PHE A 35 -14.07 3.62 1.44
N ASN A 36 -15.09 4.02 2.21
CA ASN A 36 -16.19 4.85 1.71
C ASN A 36 -16.90 4.26 0.49
N ASP A 37 -16.89 2.93 0.38
CA ASP A 37 -17.46 2.19 -0.76
C ASP A 37 -16.91 2.62 -2.12
N ARG A 38 -15.73 3.26 -2.18
CA ARG A 38 -15.19 3.76 -3.45
C ARG A 38 -13.69 3.57 -3.67
N LEU A 39 -12.91 3.37 -2.62
CA LEU A 39 -11.47 3.16 -2.74
C LEU A 39 -11.09 1.81 -2.15
N SER A 40 -10.55 0.95 -2.99
CA SER A 40 -10.08 -0.38 -2.58
C SER A 40 -8.57 -0.34 -2.38
N VAL A 41 -8.08 -0.81 -1.24
CA VAL A 41 -6.65 -0.74 -0.92
C VAL A 41 -6.13 -2.10 -0.50
N LEU A 42 -5.00 -2.49 -1.10
CA LEU A 42 -4.25 -3.66 -0.64
C LEU A 42 -3.16 -3.16 0.30
N LEU A 43 -3.22 -3.60 1.55
CA LEU A 43 -2.21 -3.27 2.55
C LEU A 43 -1.14 -4.35 2.55
N LYS A 44 0.14 -3.92 2.49
CA LYS A 44 1.29 -4.81 2.63
C LYS A 44 2.14 -4.26 3.77
N TYR A 45 2.80 -5.13 4.53
CA TYR A 45 3.61 -4.65 5.66
C TYR A 45 5.00 -5.28 5.67
N SER A 46 5.93 -4.55 6.29
CA SER A 46 7.26 -5.03 6.60
C SER A 46 7.52 -4.71 8.07
N THR A 47 8.18 -5.63 8.77
CA THR A 47 8.49 -5.44 10.19
C THR A 47 9.86 -4.81 10.41
N LYS A 48 10.62 -4.57 9.34
CA LYS A 48 11.98 -4.04 9.43
C LYS A 48 11.97 -2.64 10.05
N GLY A 49 12.96 -2.35 10.88
CA GLY A 49 13.00 -1.07 11.62
C GLY A 49 13.37 0.14 10.79
N ARG A 50 14.02 -0.05 9.64
CA ARG A 50 14.44 1.06 8.77
C ARG A 50 14.58 0.59 7.32
N SER A 51 14.67 1.57 6.41
CA SER A 51 14.77 1.28 4.99
C SER A 51 16.05 0.52 4.64
N PRO A 52 16.07 -0.22 3.53
CA PRO A 52 14.93 -0.42 2.65
C PRO A 52 13.94 -1.44 3.20
N TRP A 53 12.66 -1.22 2.91
CA TRP A 53 11.61 -2.18 3.25
C TRP A 53 11.26 -2.96 2.00
N ALA A 54 11.08 -4.28 2.13
CA ALA A 54 10.80 -5.15 0.99
C ALA A 54 9.40 -5.75 1.11
N PHE A 55 8.71 -5.82 -0.03
CA PHE A 55 7.35 -6.33 -0.11
C PHE A 55 7.26 -7.29 -1.28
N THR A 56 6.55 -8.41 -1.07
CA THR A 56 6.35 -9.40 -2.13
C THR A 56 4.89 -9.43 -2.52
N PHE A 57 4.64 -9.30 -3.82
CA PHE A 57 3.31 -9.41 -4.38
C PHE A 57 3.22 -10.75 -5.09
N THR A 58 2.41 -11.65 -4.56
CA THR A 58 2.26 -12.98 -5.13
C THR A 58 1.54 -12.91 -6.47
N LYS A 59 1.65 -13.98 -7.24
CA LYS A 59 0.93 -14.10 -8.50
C LYS A 59 -0.57 -13.88 -8.33
N ASP A 60 -1.14 -14.42 -7.25
CA ASP A 60 -2.57 -14.24 -6.96
C ASP A 60 -2.91 -12.81 -6.59
N GLU A 61 -2.05 -12.17 -5.79
CA GLU A 61 -2.26 -10.75 -5.43
C GLU A 61 -2.23 -9.85 -6.66
N GLN A 62 -1.33 -10.12 -7.59
CA GLN A 62 -1.27 -9.37 -8.86
C GLN A 62 -2.60 -9.51 -9.62
N ARG A 63 -3.14 -10.72 -9.68
CA ARG A 63 -4.41 -10.98 -10.35
C ARG A 63 -5.57 -10.28 -9.65
N PHE A 64 -5.61 -10.34 -8.32
CA PHE A 64 -6.64 -9.64 -7.54
C PHE A 64 -6.60 -8.14 -7.78
N LEU A 65 -5.39 -7.56 -7.79
CA LEU A 65 -5.21 -6.13 -8.03
C LEU A 65 -5.74 -5.73 -9.40
N GLU A 66 -5.37 -6.49 -10.44
CA GLU A 66 -5.80 -6.19 -11.80
C GLU A 66 -7.32 -6.24 -11.93
N THR A 67 -7.93 -7.27 -11.38
CA THR A 67 -9.39 -7.44 -11.42
C THR A 67 -10.09 -6.30 -10.66
N ARG A 68 -9.60 -6.00 -9.46
CA ARG A 68 -10.21 -4.96 -8.62
C ARG A 68 -10.08 -3.58 -9.28
N ALA A 69 -8.93 -3.30 -9.87
CA ALA A 69 -8.68 -2.01 -10.51
C ALA A 69 -9.57 -1.78 -11.74
N SER A 70 -10.06 -2.86 -12.36
CA SER A 70 -11.00 -2.73 -13.48
C SER A 70 -12.41 -2.36 -12.99
N GLU A 71 -12.68 -2.49 -11.72
CA GLU A 71 -14.01 -2.27 -11.14
C GLU A 71 -14.08 -0.99 -10.30
N LEU A 72 -13.03 -0.71 -9.55
CA LEU A 72 -13.00 0.38 -8.59
C LEU A 72 -11.63 1.07 -8.60
N LYS A 73 -11.61 2.30 -8.10
CA LYS A 73 -10.33 2.97 -7.82
C LYS A 73 -9.58 2.10 -6.80
N THR A 74 -8.35 1.73 -7.13
CA THR A 74 -7.56 0.79 -6.35
C THR A 74 -6.19 1.38 -6.05
N ALA A 75 -5.70 1.14 -4.84
CA ALA A 75 -4.41 1.65 -4.40
C ALA A 75 -3.66 0.59 -3.60
N ILE A 76 -2.37 0.81 -3.45
CA ILE A 76 -1.48 -0.01 -2.64
C ILE A 76 -0.97 0.85 -1.49
N ALA A 77 -0.93 0.29 -0.29
CA ALA A 77 -0.35 0.97 0.87
C ALA A 77 0.73 0.07 1.47
N LEU A 78 1.96 0.55 1.43
CA LEU A 78 3.12 -0.17 1.97
C LEU A 78 3.40 0.34 3.38
N ILE A 79 3.17 -0.52 4.36
CA ILE A 79 3.40 -0.19 5.76
C ILE A 79 4.86 -0.48 6.06
N CYS A 80 5.64 0.56 6.23
CA CYS A 80 7.10 0.49 6.35
C CYS A 80 7.51 0.44 7.83
N GLY A 81 7.33 -0.71 8.43
CA GLY A 81 7.63 -0.89 9.86
C GLY A 81 6.84 0.10 10.70
N ALA A 82 7.53 0.75 11.63
CA ALA A 82 6.95 1.80 12.45
C ALA A 82 7.22 3.20 11.86
N ASP A 83 7.82 3.28 10.67
CA ASP A 83 8.20 4.55 10.07
C ASP A 83 7.00 5.31 9.48
N GLY A 84 6.14 4.60 8.79
CA GLY A 84 4.98 5.21 8.15
C GLY A 84 4.41 4.35 7.03
N VAL A 85 3.52 4.95 6.24
CA VAL A 85 2.84 4.24 5.16
C VAL A 85 3.05 4.98 3.84
N ALA A 86 3.59 4.28 2.85
CA ALA A 86 3.75 4.81 1.50
C ALA A 86 2.57 4.30 0.67
N ALA A 87 1.70 5.20 0.23
CA ALA A 87 0.51 4.82 -0.52
C ALA A 87 0.50 5.45 -1.91
N PHE A 88 0.10 4.67 -2.90
CA PHE A 88 0.06 5.13 -4.29
C PHE A 88 -0.98 4.32 -5.07
N THR A 89 -1.35 4.85 -6.24
CA THR A 89 -2.39 4.26 -7.05
C THR A 89 -1.95 2.96 -7.72
N TYR A 90 -2.94 2.16 -8.14
CA TYR A 90 -2.66 0.96 -8.92
C TYR A 90 -1.88 1.30 -10.21
N GLU A 91 -2.22 2.40 -10.87
CA GLU A 91 -1.54 2.85 -12.08
C GLU A 91 -0.05 3.12 -11.82
N SER A 92 0.26 3.76 -10.70
CA SER A 92 1.64 3.97 -10.29
C SER A 92 2.34 2.64 -10.02
N TYR A 93 1.67 1.72 -9.34
CA TYR A 93 2.21 0.39 -9.06
C TYR A 93 2.57 -0.33 -10.37
N VAL A 94 1.67 -0.38 -11.34
CA VAL A 94 1.90 -1.07 -12.62
C VAL A 94 3.07 -0.46 -13.38
N SER A 95 3.29 0.85 -13.23
CA SER A 95 4.38 1.52 -13.93
C SER A 95 5.76 1.00 -13.55
N VAL A 96 5.88 0.42 -12.34
CA VAL A 96 7.15 -0.15 -11.86
C VAL A 96 7.07 -1.66 -11.65
N ALA A 97 5.89 -2.24 -11.77
CA ALA A 97 5.66 -3.65 -11.44
C ALA A 97 4.56 -4.22 -12.33
N ALA A 98 4.82 -4.27 -13.62
CA ALA A 98 3.87 -4.85 -14.58
C ALA A 98 3.63 -6.32 -14.25
N ARG A 99 2.40 -6.76 -14.41
CA ARG A 99 1.99 -8.13 -14.07
C ARG A 99 2.86 -9.16 -14.78
N ARG A 100 3.24 -10.20 -14.03
CA ARG A 100 4.03 -11.31 -14.57
C ARG A 100 3.63 -12.63 -13.90
N GLN A 101 4.17 -13.73 -14.42
CA GLN A 101 3.80 -15.07 -13.97
C GLN A 101 4.55 -15.53 -12.71
N ALA A 102 5.35 -14.67 -12.13
CA ALA A 102 6.10 -14.95 -10.91
C ALA A 102 5.81 -13.86 -9.88
N ALA A 103 6.22 -14.09 -8.65
CA ALA A 103 6.09 -13.08 -7.61
C ALA A 103 6.89 -11.83 -7.98
N ILE A 104 6.38 -10.67 -7.58
CA ILE A 104 7.02 -9.38 -7.79
C ILE A 104 7.56 -8.88 -6.46
N HIS A 105 8.80 -8.39 -6.48
CA HIS A 105 9.41 -7.79 -5.29
C HIS A 105 9.49 -6.29 -5.48
N VAL A 106 8.93 -5.54 -4.52
CA VAL A 106 8.95 -4.08 -4.51
C VAL A 106 9.72 -3.66 -3.27
N SER A 107 10.62 -2.69 -3.42
CA SER A 107 11.33 -2.13 -2.29
C SER A 107 10.97 -0.68 -2.09
N CYS A 108 10.99 -0.24 -0.85
CA CYS A 108 10.68 1.12 -0.48
C CYS A 108 11.83 1.67 0.35
N TYR A 109 12.38 2.81 -0.05
CA TYR A 109 13.51 3.42 0.62
C TYR A 109 13.19 4.86 1.00
N ARG A 110 13.66 5.28 2.17
CA ARG A 110 13.44 6.64 2.64
C ARG A 110 14.71 7.16 3.30
N GLU A 111 15.22 8.29 2.83
CA GLU A 111 16.24 9.00 3.54
C GLU A 111 15.60 9.74 4.71
N HIS A 112 16.39 10.01 5.75
CA HIS A 112 15.88 10.67 6.95
C HIS A 112 15.12 11.95 6.60
N GLY A 113 13.86 11.99 7.01
CA GLY A 113 12.98 13.15 6.76
C GLY A 113 12.50 13.32 5.32
N GLY A 114 12.87 12.41 4.41
CA GLY A 114 12.51 12.52 3.00
C GLY A 114 11.22 11.81 2.62
N HIS A 115 10.95 11.83 1.31
CA HIS A 115 9.85 11.07 0.73
C HIS A 115 10.30 9.64 0.45
N TYR A 116 9.32 8.75 0.28
CA TYR A 116 9.60 7.35 -0.03
C TYR A 116 9.94 7.17 -1.51
N GLU A 117 11.02 6.47 -1.78
CA GLU A 117 11.38 6.02 -3.12
C GLU A 117 10.89 4.58 -3.28
N VAL A 118 10.10 4.32 -4.30
CA VAL A 118 9.53 3.00 -4.54
C VAL A 118 10.14 2.40 -5.80
N ASN A 119 10.72 1.21 -5.65
CA ASN A 119 11.41 0.50 -6.73
C ASN A 119 10.77 -0.85 -6.98
N GLY A 120 10.47 -1.13 -8.24
CA GLY A 120 9.96 -2.42 -8.67
C GLY A 120 10.84 -3.01 -9.75
N PRO A 121 10.47 -4.18 -10.30
CA PRO A 121 11.28 -4.83 -11.33
C PRO A 121 11.38 -4.03 -12.63
N ASP A 122 10.45 -3.12 -12.88
CA ASP A 122 10.42 -2.33 -14.10
C ASP A 122 10.95 -0.91 -13.92
N GLY A 123 11.45 -0.58 -12.74
CA GLY A 123 12.05 0.73 -12.49
C GLY A 123 11.61 1.36 -11.17
N THR A 124 11.87 2.65 -11.07
CA THR A 124 11.56 3.45 -9.88
C THR A 124 10.40 4.39 -10.20
N LEU A 125 9.48 4.58 -9.25
CA LEU A 125 8.38 5.53 -9.42
C LEU A 125 8.98 6.91 -9.77
N ALA A 126 8.43 7.53 -10.82
CA ALA A 126 8.91 8.81 -11.30
C ALA A 126 8.83 9.89 -10.23
N LYS A 127 7.81 9.84 -9.40
CA LYS A 127 7.63 10.75 -8.27
C LYS A 127 7.77 9.98 -6.97
N LYS A 128 8.58 10.50 -6.06
CA LYS A 128 8.66 9.94 -4.70
C LYS A 128 7.32 10.12 -3.99
N VAL A 129 7.02 9.20 -3.10
CA VAL A 129 5.74 9.16 -2.39
C VAL A 129 5.87 9.94 -1.08
N ALA A 130 4.99 10.91 -0.87
CA ALA A 130 5.02 11.73 0.35
C ALA A 130 4.68 10.90 1.58
N PRO A 131 5.30 11.20 2.74
CA PRO A 131 4.96 10.51 3.99
C PRO A 131 3.49 10.66 4.38
N SER A 132 2.83 11.71 3.90
CA SER A 132 1.42 11.98 4.17
C SER A 132 0.49 11.34 3.12
N SER A 133 1.02 10.62 2.14
CA SER A 133 0.24 10.07 1.05
C SER A 133 -0.93 9.21 1.50
N TRP A 134 -0.73 8.41 2.54
CA TRP A 134 -1.76 7.51 3.04
C TRP A 134 -2.94 8.28 3.63
N GLN A 135 -2.67 9.21 4.53
CA GLN A 135 -3.71 9.98 5.18
C GLN A 135 -4.50 10.87 4.21
N LYS A 136 -3.88 11.19 3.06
CA LYS A 136 -4.49 12.03 2.03
C LYS A 136 -5.17 11.25 0.92
N MET A 137 -5.14 9.93 0.97
CA MET A 137 -5.65 9.08 -0.10
C MET A 137 -7.14 9.30 -0.39
N LEU A 138 -7.92 9.73 0.60
CA LEU A 138 -9.35 9.96 0.46
C LEU A 138 -9.70 11.45 0.20
N GLU A 139 -8.69 12.31 0.07
CA GLU A 139 -8.93 13.70 -0.30
C GLU A 139 -9.25 13.78 -1.79
N GLU A 140 -10.38 14.37 -2.09
CA GLU A 140 -10.78 14.69 -3.46
C GLU A 140 -12.17 15.27 -3.47
#